data_5fa5263545e8ecd219bc8ca2a51857f5
#
_entry.id   5fa5263545e8ecd219bc8ca2a51857f5
#
_cell.length_a   1.000
_cell.length_b   1.000
_cell.length_c   1.000
_cell.angle_alpha   90.00
_cell.angle_beta   90.00
_cell.angle_gamma   90.00
#
_symmetry.space_group_name_H-M   'P 1'
#
loop_
_entity.id
_entity.type
_entity.pdbx_description
1 polymer ?
#
loop_
_entity_poly.entity_id
_entity_poly.type
_entity_poly.pdbx_seq_one_letter_code
_entity_poly.pdbx_strand_id
1 'polypeptide(L)' 'MIKTLKETIMKRDNLSEKEAEEMIKEAKERIEDGEDPEEILHEEFGLEPDYLFDLI' A
#
# COMPACT_ATOMS: atom_id res chain seq x y z
N MET A 1 8.21 -15.88 5.08
CA MET A 1 8.68 -14.73 4.33
C MET A 1 7.52 -13.76 4.07
N ILE A 2 7.67 -12.52 4.45
CA ILE A 2 6.61 -11.52 4.31
C ILE A 2 6.61 -11.00 2.87
N LYS A 3 5.45 -11.03 2.23
CA LYS A 3 5.30 -10.49 0.89
C LYS A 3 5.29 -8.97 0.94
N THR A 4 5.75 -8.34 -0.13
CA THR A 4 5.69 -6.89 -0.21
C THR A 4 4.25 -6.43 -0.36
N LEU A 5 4.01 -5.17 -0.06
CA LEU A 5 2.69 -4.59 -0.22
C LEU A 5 2.21 -4.73 -1.67
N LYS A 6 3.11 -4.48 -2.62
CA LYS A 6 2.78 -4.60 -4.04
C LYS A 6 2.32 -6.01 -4.40
N GLU A 7 3.06 -7.01 -3.97
CA GLU A 7 2.70 -8.40 -4.24
C GLU A 7 1.36 -8.77 -3.62
N THR A 8 1.12 -8.30 -2.41
CA THR A 8 -0.11 -8.61 -1.69
C THR A 8 -1.34 -8.06 -2.40
N ILE A 9 -1.30 -6.78 -2.79
CA ILE A 9 -2.46 -6.19 -3.45
C ILE A 9 -2.63 -6.70 -4.87
N MET A 10 -1.56 -7.02 -5.56
CA MET A 10 -1.65 -7.62 -6.88
C MET A 10 -2.41 -8.94 -6.84
N LYS A 11 -2.10 -9.75 -5.86
CA LYS A 11 -2.72 -11.07 -5.71
C LYS A 11 -4.16 -10.97 -5.24
N ARG A 12 -4.39 -10.17 -4.21
CA ARG A 12 -5.71 -10.05 -3.60
C ARG A 12 -6.73 -9.41 -4.54
N ASP A 13 -6.33 -8.33 -5.19
CA ASP A 13 -7.23 -7.55 -6.04
C ASP A 13 -7.04 -7.83 -7.53
N ASN A 14 -6.20 -8.78 -7.85
CA ASN A 14 -5.93 -9.18 -9.23
C ASN A 14 -5.48 -7.99 -10.08
N LEU A 15 -4.55 -7.20 -9.54
CA LEU A 15 -4.04 -6.03 -10.22
C LEU A 15 -2.77 -6.35 -11.01
N SER A 16 -2.52 -5.56 -12.05
CA SER A 16 -1.25 -5.63 -12.76
C SER A 16 -0.19 -4.94 -11.91
N GLU A 17 1.07 -5.21 -12.23
CA GLU A 17 2.18 -4.58 -11.53
C GLU A 17 2.10 -3.07 -11.59
N LYS A 18 1.77 -2.54 -12.76
CA LYS A 18 1.66 -1.11 -12.95
C LYS A 18 0.54 -0.50 -12.10
N GLU A 19 -0.60 -1.16 -12.05
CA GLU A 19 -1.71 -0.68 -11.24
C GLU A 19 -1.36 -0.66 -9.75
N ALA A 20 -0.71 -1.73 -9.29
CA ALA A 20 -0.28 -1.80 -7.89
C ALA A 20 0.73 -0.71 -7.56
N GLU A 21 1.68 -0.47 -8.45
CA GLU A 21 2.68 0.58 -8.25
C GLU A 21 2.04 1.97 -8.18
N GLU A 22 1.05 2.22 -9.01
CA GLU A 22 0.34 3.49 -8.99
C GLU A 22 -0.42 3.71 -7.69
N MET A 23 -1.06 2.68 -7.19
CA MET A 23 -1.77 2.77 -5.92
C MET A 23 -0.82 3.08 -4.77
N ILE A 24 0.33 2.41 -4.75
CA ILE A 24 1.33 2.64 -3.72
C ILE A 24 1.91 4.05 -3.83
N LYS A 25 2.14 4.49 -5.04
CA LYS A 25 2.67 5.84 -5.27
C LYS A 25 1.72 6.90 -4.74
N GLU A 26 0.42 6.75 -5.01
CA GLU A 26 -0.57 7.69 -4.50
C GLU A 26 -0.61 7.70 -2.97
N ALA A 27 -0.52 6.51 -2.38
CA ALA A 27 -0.50 6.41 -0.92
C ALA A 27 0.72 7.14 -0.34
N LYS A 28 1.87 6.98 -0.98
CA LYS A 28 3.08 7.66 -0.51
C LYS A 28 2.97 9.18 -0.63
N GLU A 29 2.32 9.65 -1.68
CA GLU A 29 2.10 11.09 -1.86
C GLU A 29 1.21 11.65 -0.75
N ARG A 30 0.18 10.90 -0.37
CA ARG A 30 -0.69 11.32 0.72
C ARG A 30 0.05 11.39 2.05
N ILE A 31 0.97 10.45 2.26
CA ILE A 31 1.80 10.45 3.46
C ILE A 31 2.68 11.71 3.50
N GLU A 32 3.24 12.09 2.36
CA GLU A 32 4.04 13.31 2.26
C GLU A 32 3.22 14.56 2.56
N ASP A 33 1.94 14.51 2.26
CA ASP A 33 1.01 15.62 2.54
C ASP A 33 0.61 15.67 4.02
N GLY A 34 1.06 14.72 4.81
CA GLY A 34 0.80 14.70 6.24
C GLY A 34 -0.23 13.71 6.71
N GLU A 35 -0.72 12.84 5.84
CA GLU A 35 -1.68 11.83 6.25
C GLU A 35 -0.98 10.67 6.95
N ASP A 36 -1.72 10.00 7.81
CA ASP A 36 -1.20 8.90 8.61
C ASP A 36 -1.06 7.64 7.75
N PRO A 37 0.16 7.09 7.61
CA PRO A 37 0.36 5.89 6.79
C PRO A 37 -0.42 4.67 7.30
N GLU A 38 -0.62 4.53 8.60
CA GLU A 38 -1.41 3.43 9.14
C GLU A 38 -2.86 3.52 8.70
N GLU A 39 -3.40 4.72 8.71
CA GLU A 39 -4.77 4.96 8.31
C GLU A 39 -4.96 4.65 6.83
N ILE A 40 -4.01 5.11 6.02
CA ILE A 40 -4.04 4.84 4.58
C ILE A 40 -4.00 3.35 4.31
N LEU A 41 -3.11 2.65 4.99
CA LEU A 41 -2.97 1.22 4.82
C LEU A 41 -4.27 0.49 5.17
N HIS A 42 -4.91 0.92 6.25
CA HIS A 42 -6.17 0.31 6.69
C HIS A 42 -7.33 0.67 5.76
N GLU A 43 -7.50 1.93 5.41
CA GLU A 43 -8.63 2.39 4.61
C GLU A 43 -8.51 2.08 3.13
N GLU A 44 -7.34 2.33 2.55
CA GLU A 44 -7.16 2.14 1.11
C GLU A 44 -6.87 0.68 0.74
N PHE A 45 -6.07 0.02 1.55
CA PHE A 45 -5.64 -1.34 1.24
C PHE A 45 -6.32 -2.40 2.08
N GLY A 46 -6.89 -2.03 3.21
CA GLY A 46 -7.53 -2.98 4.12
C GLY A 46 -6.56 -4.00 4.69
N LEU A 47 -5.32 -3.59 4.89
CA LEU A 47 -4.27 -4.48 5.34
C LEU A 47 -3.78 -4.13 6.74
N GLU A 48 -3.06 -5.08 7.34
CA GLU A 48 -2.50 -4.90 8.67
C GLU A 48 -1.30 -3.96 8.65
N PRO A 49 -0.94 -3.37 9.81
CA PRO A 49 0.21 -2.46 9.90
C PRO A 49 1.54 -3.07 9.52
N ASP A 50 1.61 -4.39 9.40
CA ASP A 50 2.84 -5.08 9.04
C ASP A 50 3.41 -4.61 7.70
N TYR A 51 2.56 -4.05 6.85
CA TYR A 51 2.97 -3.56 5.54
C TYR A 51 3.39 -2.09 5.56
N LEU A 52 3.40 -1.49 6.74
CA LEU A 52 3.70 -0.07 6.88
C LEU A 52 5.07 0.32 6.33
N PHE A 53 6.06 -0.54 6.51
CA PHE A 53 7.41 -0.27 6.05
C PHE A 53 7.52 -0.13 4.54
N ASP A 54 6.58 -0.68 3.80
CA ASP A 54 6.57 -0.55 2.35
C ASP A 54 6.03 0.80 1.90
N LEU A 55 5.40 1.54 2.81
CA LEU A 55 4.87 2.86 2.51
C LEU A 55 5.78 3.98 3.02
N ILE A 56 6.59 3.69 3.98
CA ILE A 56 7.55 4.65 4.54
C ILE A 56 8.99 4.17 4.33
#